data_9dfbc0ac1d4171f4d99df96de77db6a8
#
_entry.id   9dfbc0ac1d4171f4d99df96de77db6a8
#
_cell.length_a   1.000
_cell.length_b   1.000
_cell.length_c   1.000
_cell.angle_alpha   90.00
_cell.angle_beta   90.00
_cell.angle_gamma   90.00
#
_symmetry.space_group_name_H-M   'P 1'
#
loop_
_entity.id
_entity.type
_entity.pdbx_description
1 polymer ?
#
loop_
_entity_poly.entity_id
_entity_poly.type
_entity_poly.pdbx_seq_one_letter_code
_entity_poly.pdbx_strand_id
1 'polypeptide(L)'
;MDPKVEEAVLTCRERLYGTCVKDLSRNGRKQVYSDNMSFEDLDVWRRESMPEILRARHAEKQTMWLEKAELAKLMEWKLSRGKFRPTLSKLIQSNDPDKVREYSEQAFKVMIDYCDSSNDDDNEFTTIVRKSIDLVCQLRGVGPATSTLILSLAGPALRNSPDASLRDTPFFSDEVFDILNPEYGKIKYSTKEYFELVLPKLLLFNTRELQKIEEALWCLHRANKISGKLDGISAKLLTSVHETVVDQLVTAPPSKRVKK
;
A
#
# COMPACT_ATOMS: atom_id res chain seq x y z
N MET A 1 3.73 -17.77 -6.84
CA MET A 1 5.12 -17.36 -6.53
C MET A 1 5.86 -18.54 -5.90
N ASP A 2 7.14 -18.72 -6.21
CA ASP A 2 7.97 -19.70 -5.49
C ASP A 2 8.05 -19.30 -4.00
N PRO A 3 7.75 -20.19 -3.05
CA PRO A 3 7.80 -19.88 -1.62
C PRO A 3 9.16 -19.35 -1.14
N LYS A 4 10.26 -19.82 -1.73
CA LYS A 4 11.61 -19.34 -1.39
C LYS A 4 11.84 -17.89 -1.82
N VAL A 5 11.25 -17.49 -2.95
CA VAL A 5 11.32 -16.10 -3.43
C VAL A 5 10.47 -15.20 -2.55
N GLU A 6 9.28 -15.63 -2.17
CA GLU A 6 8.42 -14.91 -1.23
C GLU A 6 9.12 -14.71 0.12
N GLU A 7 9.71 -15.75 0.69
CA GLU A 7 10.49 -15.68 1.94
C GLU A 7 11.66 -14.69 1.81
N ALA A 8 12.41 -14.75 0.70
CA ALA A 8 13.52 -13.84 0.45
C ALA A 8 13.07 -12.38 0.35
N VAL A 9 11.94 -12.12 -0.31
CA VAL A 9 11.34 -10.78 -0.42
C VAL A 9 10.94 -10.26 0.97
N LEU A 10 10.25 -11.06 1.76
CA LEU A 10 9.86 -10.68 3.13
C LEU A 10 11.08 -10.46 4.04
N THR A 11 12.11 -11.29 3.93
CA THR A 11 13.38 -11.11 4.65
C THR A 11 14.06 -9.78 4.27
N CYS A 12 14.05 -9.39 3.00
CA CYS A 12 14.56 -8.08 2.57
C CYS A 12 13.79 -6.95 3.24
N ARG A 13 12.46 -7.04 3.33
CA ARG A 13 11.66 -6.06 4.07
C ARG A 13 12.08 -5.95 5.53
N GLU A 14 12.15 -7.08 6.23
CA GLU A 14 12.50 -7.10 7.66
C GLU A 14 13.85 -6.43 7.94
N ARG A 15 14.84 -6.68 7.08
CA ARG A 15 16.19 -6.13 7.25
C ARG A 15 16.35 -4.68 6.79
N LEU A 16 15.60 -4.26 5.76
CA LEU A 16 15.84 -2.98 5.10
C LEU A 16 14.84 -1.89 5.45
N TYR A 17 13.62 -2.25 5.83
CA TYR A 17 12.53 -1.27 5.96
C TYR A 17 12.89 -0.14 6.93
N GLY A 18 13.34 -0.48 8.13
CA GLY A 18 13.75 0.52 9.12
C GLY A 18 14.88 1.43 8.63
N THR A 19 15.87 0.86 7.91
CA THR A 19 16.98 1.64 7.32
C THR A 19 16.47 2.60 6.24
N CYS A 20 15.57 2.14 5.36
CA CYS A 20 14.96 2.96 4.31
C CYS A 20 14.12 4.12 4.89
N VAL A 21 13.34 3.84 5.94
CA VAL A 21 12.54 4.85 6.64
C VAL A 21 13.44 5.89 7.34
N LYS A 22 14.47 5.46 8.04
CA LYS A 22 15.46 6.35 8.69
C LYS A 22 16.20 7.22 7.67
N ASP A 23 16.57 6.66 6.52
CA ASP A 23 17.17 7.44 5.44
C ASP A 23 16.23 8.53 4.93
N LEU A 24 14.94 8.22 4.73
CA LEU A 24 13.93 9.22 4.37
C LEU A 24 13.71 10.27 5.45
N SER A 25 13.70 9.87 6.72
CA SER A 25 13.52 10.79 7.84
C SER A 25 14.65 11.81 7.91
N ARG A 26 15.89 11.37 7.64
CA ARG A 26 17.11 12.23 7.71
C ARG A 26 17.34 13.06 6.46
N ASN A 27 17.12 12.47 5.29
CA ASN A 27 17.50 13.02 3.99
C ASN A 27 16.29 13.39 3.13
N GLY A 28 15.08 13.27 3.65
CA GLY A 28 13.85 13.60 2.95
C GLY A 28 13.68 15.11 2.77
N ARG A 29 12.77 15.47 1.88
CA ARG A 29 12.49 16.88 1.54
C ARG A 29 11.87 17.65 2.70
N LYS A 30 11.07 17.03 3.53
CA LYS A 30 10.39 17.59 4.69
C LYS A 30 10.89 16.89 5.94
N GLN A 31 11.21 17.64 6.99
CA GLN A 31 11.77 17.11 8.23
C GLN A 31 10.73 17.02 9.35
N VAL A 32 9.70 17.89 9.32
CA VAL A 32 8.67 17.97 10.35
C VAL A 32 7.29 17.92 9.68
N TYR A 33 6.44 17.04 10.16
CA TYR A 33 5.09 16.77 9.67
C TYR A 33 4.03 17.24 10.68
N SER A 34 2.76 16.94 10.41
CA SER A 34 1.67 17.20 11.34
C SER A 34 1.98 16.63 12.71
N ASP A 35 1.50 17.30 13.77
CA ASP A 35 1.76 16.97 15.18
C ASP A 35 3.26 16.93 15.54
N ASN A 36 4.08 17.70 14.84
CA ASN A 36 5.52 17.78 15.03
C ASN A 36 6.28 16.43 14.86
N MET A 37 5.72 15.53 14.06
CA MET A 37 6.28 14.21 13.78
C MET A 37 7.49 14.29 12.83
N SER A 38 8.46 13.39 13.01
CA SER A 38 9.43 13.03 11.97
C SER A 38 8.76 12.11 10.92
N PHE A 39 9.45 11.82 9.81
CA PHE A 39 8.94 10.82 8.86
C PHE A 39 8.88 9.42 9.49
N GLU A 40 9.81 9.08 10.36
CA GLU A 40 9.84 7.81 11.09
C GLU A 40 8.61 7.67 12.00
N ASP A 41 8.25 8.73 12.75
CA ASP A 41 7.05 8.75 13.58
C ASP A 41 5.76 8.64 12.74
N LEU A 42 5.73 9.35 11.62
CA LEU A 42 4.58 9.33 10.70
C LEU A 42 4.41 7.95 10.03
N ASP A 43 5.51 7.25 9.76
CA ASP A 43 5.49 5.88 9.24
C ASP A 43 5.01 4.88 10.29
N VAL A 44 5.46 4.99 11.54
CA VAL A 44 4.96 4.20 12.67
C VAL A 44 3.47 4.47 12.87
N TRP A 45 3.05 5.74 12.86
CA TRP A 45 1.64 6.10 12.97
C TRP A 45 0.79 5.41 11.89
N ARG A 46 1.22 5.42 10.62
CA ARG A 46 0.49 4.77 9.52
C ARG A 46 0.40 3.26 9.70
N ARG A 47 1.50 2.59 10.10
CA ARG A 47 1.58 1.13 10.14
C ARG A 47 0.99 0.51 11.41
N GLU A 48 1.03 1.24 12.50
CA GLU A 48 0.68 0.71 13.82
C GLU A 48 -0.51 1.45 14.41
N SER A 49 -0.39 2.75 14.67
CA SER A 49 -1.43 3.51 15.37
C SER A 49 -2.72 3.63 14.57
N MET A 50 -2.62 3.88 13.26
CA MET A 50 -3.84 4.08 12.43
C MET A 50 -4.67 2.80 12.30
N PRO A 51 -4.09 1.60 12.03
CA PRO A 51 -4.84 0.35 12.09
C PRO A 51 -5.48 0.07 13.46
N GLU A 52 -4.82 0.43 14.57
CA GLU A 52 -5.41 0.27 15.90
C GLU A 52 -6.60 1.22 16.13
N ILE A 53 -6.51 2.46 15.67
CA ILE A 53 -7.63 3.41 15.71
C ILE A 53 -8.82 2.86 14.91
N LEU A 54 -8.58 2.34 13.70
CA LEU A 54 -9.62 1.74 12.88
C LEU A 54 -10.23 0.49 13.54
N ARG A 55 -9.40 -0.34 14.15
CA ARG A 55 -9.85 -1.52 14.92
C ARG A 55 -10.74 -1.13 16.09
N ALA A 56 -10.35 -0.11 16.85
CA ALA A 56 -11.15 0.40 17.98
C ALA A 56 -12.51 0.92 17.49
N ARG A 57 -12.56 1.66 16.37
CA ARG A 57 -13.81 2.11 15.74
C ARG A 57 -14.67 0.93 15.30
N HIS A 58 -14.06 -0.10 14.70
CA HIS A 58 -14.76 -1.30 14.29
C HIS A 58 -15.35 -2.06 15.49
N ALA A 59 -14.59 -2.22 16.56
CA ALA A 59 -15.07 -2.87 17.78
C ALA A 59 -16.26 -2.14 18.42
N GLU A 60 -16.26 -0.80 18.37
CA GLU A 60 -17.32 0.01 18.98
C GLU A 60 -18.55 0.17 18.08
N LYS A 61 -18.36 0.38 16.77
CA LYS A 61 -19.42 0.80 15.84
C LYS A 61 -19.70 -0.21 14.71
N GLN A 62 -18.98 -1.32 14.66
CA GLN A 62 -19.02 -2.30 13.56
C GLN A 62 -18.69 -1.67 12.18
N THR A 63 -17.93 -0.58 12.18
CA THR A 63 -17.51 0.12 10.98
C THR A 63 -16.18 0.86 11.22
N MET A 64 -15.51 1.24 10.14
CA MET A 64 -14.25 2.00 10.16
C MET A 64 -14.43 3.25 9.31
N TRP A 65 -13.75 4.35 9.67
CA TRP A 65 -13.74 5.58 8.90
C TRP A 65 -12.45 6.36 9.15
N LEU A 66 -12.15 7.31 8.26
CA LEU A 66 -11.09 8.30 8.47
C LEU A 66 -11.66 9.65 8.84
N GLU A 67 -10.99 10.31 9.77
CA GLU A 67 -11.15 11.73 9.98
C GLU A 67 -10.32 12.52 8.95
N LYS A 68 -10.73 13.76 8.65
CA LYS A 68 -10.02 14.61 7.69
C LYS A 68 -8.55 14.82 8.05
N ALA A 69 -8.23 14.96 9.33
CA ALA A 69 -6.85 15.09 9.81
C ALA A 69 -6.02 13.82 9.52
N GLU A 70 -6.61 12.64 9.66
CA GLU A 70 -5.96 11.36 9.35
C GLU A 70 -5.70 11.19 7.85
N LEU A 71 -6.67 11.57 7.00
CA LEU A 71 -6.48 11.60 5.56
C LEU A 71 -5.36 12.58 5.15
N ALA A 72 -5.27 13.73 5.80
CA ALA A 72 -4.19 14.69 5.57
C ALA A 72 -2.82 14.12 5.96
N LYS A 73 -2.70 13.42 7.09
CA LYS A 73 -1.47 12.74 7.51
C LYS A 73 -1.07 11.62 6.54
N LEU A 74 -2.01 10.82 6.07
CA LEU A 74 -1.75 9.79 5.05
C LEU A 74 -1.20 10.43 3.76
N MET A 75 -1.72 11.59 3.36
CA MET A 75 -1.20 12.32 2.21
C MET A 75 0.21 12.85 2.47
N GLU A 76 0.52 13.36 3.66
CA GLU A 76 1.88 13.78 4.02
C GLU A 76 2.87 12.61 3.91
N TRP A 77 2.50 11.46 4.47
CA TRP A 77 3.32 10.24 4.35
C TRP A 77 3.54 9.85 2.90
N LYS A 78 2.49 9.78 2.10
CA LYS A 78 2.54 9.41 0.68
C LYS A 78 3.46 10.33 -0.13
N LEU A 79 3.31 11.65 0.03
CA LEU A 79 4.09 12.64 -0.71
C LEU A 79 5.56 12.71 -0.26
N SER A 80 5.87 12.20 0.92
CA SER A 80 7.25 12.13 1.42
C SER A 80 7.95 10.86 0.98
N ARG A 81 7.23 9.75 0.90
CA ARG A 81 7.76 8.49 0.41
C ARG A 81 7.97 8.50 -1.11
N GLY A 82 7.02 9.04 -1.87
CA GLY A 82 7.02 9.05 -3.33
C GLY A 82 7.26 10.44 -3.93
N LYS A 83 6.68 10.68 -5.11
CA LYS A 83 6.80 11.96 -5.82
C LYS A 83 6.01 13.06 -5.13
N PHE A 84 6.68 14.16 -4.82
CA PHE A 84 6.04 15.34 -4.26
C PHE A 84 5.12 16.04 -5.27
N ARG A 85 3.88 16.31 -4.85
CA ARG A 85 2.85 17.01 -5.63
C ARG A 85 2.15 18.05 -4.75
N PRO A 86 2.58 19.31 -4.76
CA PRO A 86 2.13 20.34 -3.80
C PRO A 86 0.62 20.60 -3.88
N THR A 87 0.01 20.47 -5.05
CA THR A 87 -1.42 20.70 -5.25
C THR A 87 -2.31 19.68 -4.54
N LEU A 88 -1.82 18.44 -4.33
CA LEU A 88 -2.62 17.38 -3.71
C LEU A 88 -2.94 17.70 -2.25
N SER A 89 -1.99 18.21 -1.47
CA SER A 89 -2.24 18.62 -0.07
C SER A 89 -3.38 19.64 0.04
N LYS A 90 -3.40 20.62 -0.87
CA LYS A 90 -4.48 21.64 -0.89
C LYS A 90 -5.83 21.02 -1.24
N LEU A 91 -5.87 20.10 -2.20
CA LEU A 91 -7.10 19.37 -2.57
C LEU A 91 -7.63 18.53 -1.42
N ILE A 92 -6.75 17.78 -0.73
CA ILE A 92 -7.13 17.01 0.46
C ILE A 92 -7.72 17.92 1.54
N GLN A 93 -7.06 19.03 1.85
CA GLN A 93 -7.54 20.00 2.84
C GLN A 93 -8.87 20.67 2.46
N SER A 94 -9.24 20.70 1.19
CA SER A 94 -10.51 21.28 0.73
C SER A 94 -11.71 20.33 0.82
N ASN A 95 -11.54 19.07 1.25
CA ASN A 95 -12.64 18.16 1.48
C ASN A 95 -13.44 18.57 2.73
N ASP A 96 -14.73 18.35 2.65
CA ASP A 96 -15.63 18.42 3.79
C ASP A 96 -15.33 17.26 4.77
N PRO A 97 -15.20 17.47 6.10
CA PRO A 97 -14.93 16.41 7.07
C PRO A 97 -15.98 15.30 7.05
N ASP A 98 -17.28 15.65 6.90
CA ASP A 98 -18.35 14.66 6.88
C ASP A 98 -18.28 13.78 5.62
N LYS A 99 -17.86 14.36 4.48
CA LYS A 99 -17.63 13.59 3.25
C LYS A 99 -16.41 12.67 3.34
N VAL A 100 -15.34 13.09 4.02
CA VAL A 100 -14.19 12.21 4.27
C VAL A 100 -14.62 10.99 5.08
N ARG A 101 -15.38 11.21 6.14
CA ARG A 101 -15.93 10.16 6.98
C ARG A 101 -16.87 9.26 6.18
N GLU A 102 -17.88 9.82 5.50
CA GLU A 102 -18.89 9.09 4.72
C GLU A 102 -18.25 8.15 3.69
N TYR A 103 -17.39 8.67 2.81
CA TYR A 103 -16.83 7.86 1.72
C TYR A 103 -15.79 6.84 2.20
N SER A 104 -15.00 7.16 3.22
CA SER A 104 -14.09 6.18 3.80
C SER A 104 -14.84 5.08 4.56
N GLU A 105 -15.91 5.42 5.28
CA GLU A 105 -16.78 4.46 5.96
C GLU A 105 -17.43 3.49 4.99
N GLN A 106 -18.02 4.00 3.90
CA GLN A 106 -18.63 3.17 2.85
C GLN A 106 -17.60 2.23 2.22
N ALA A 107 -16.38 2.73 1.95
CA ALA A 107 -15.34 1.91 1.36
C ALA A 107 -14.83 0.81 2.31
N PHE A 108 -14.61 1.13 3.58
CA PHE A 108 -14.22 0.14 4.58
C PHE A 108 -15.34 -0.87 4.86
N LYS A 109 -16.61 -0.45 4.83
CA LYS A 109 -17.74 -1.37 4.98
C LYS A 109 -17.74 -2.43 3.89
N VAL A 110 -17.47 -2.06 2.64
CA VAL A 110 -17.34 -3.02 1.53
C VAL A 110 -16.22 -4.05 1.81
N MET A 111 -15.10 -3.62 2.41
CA MET A 111 -14.01 -4.52 2.79
C MET A 111 -14.36 -5.41 3.97
N ILE A 112 -15.09 -4.90 4.97
CA ILE A 112 -15.57 -5.66 6.14
C ILE A 112 -16.56 -6.76 5.67
N ASP A 113 -17.58 -6.37 4.89
CA ASP A 113 -18.60 -7.29 4.38
C ASP A 113 -17.96 -8.44 3.56
N TYR A 114 -16.88 -8.16 2.82
CA TYR A 114 -16.11 -9.19 2.12
C TYR A 114 -15.33 -10.10 3.09
N CYS A 115 -14.72 -9.54 4.13
CA CYS A 115 -14.02 -10.32 5.15
C CYS A 115 -14.94 -11.36 5.80
N ASP A 116 -16.18 -10.95 6.11
CA ASP A 116 -17.18 -11.80 6.75
C ASP A 116 -17.71 -12.90 5.83
N SER A 117 -17.58 -12.75 4.50
CA SER A 117 -18.04 -13.75 3.52
C SER A 117 -17.17 -15.01 3.45
N SER A 118 -16.00 -15.03 4.10
CA SER A 118 -15.04 -16.15 4.12
C SER A 118 -14.60 -16.63 2.72
N ASN A 119 -14.76 -15.82 1.70
CA ASN A 119 -14.39 -16.15 0.33
C ASN A 119 -12.96 -15.66 0.02
N ASP A 120 -12.13 -16.51 -0.60
CA ASP A 120 -10.74 -16.22 -0.94
C ASP A 120 -10.52 -16.21 -2.48
N ASP A 121 -11.52 -15.81 -3.24
CA ASP A 121 -11.45 -15.70 -4.69
C ASP A 121 -10.81 -14.38 -5.13
N ASP A 122 -9.75 -14.46 -5.96
CA ASP A 122 -9.01 -13.31 -6.47
C ASP A 122 -9.87 -12.35 -7.31
N ASN A 123 -10.89 -12.86 -8.02
CA ASN A 123 -11.76 -12.03 -8.86
C ASN A 123 -12.74 -11.26 -7.97
N GLU A 124 -13.27 -11.92 -6.93
CA GLU A 124 -14.12 -11.25 -5.97
C GLU A 124 -13.34 -10.20 -5.20
N PHE A 125 -12.16 -10.53 -4.66
CA PHE A 125 -11.27 -9.55 -4.03
C PHE A 125 -11.00 -8.35 -4.95
N THR A 126 -10.65 -8.59 -6.21
CA THR A 126 -10.41 -7.54 -7.21
C THR A 126 -11.64 -6.64 -7.41
N THR A 127 -12.84 -7.24 -7.45
CA THR A 127 -14.10 -6.52 -7.59
C THR A 127 -14.40 -5.64 -6.38
N ILE A 128 -14.18 -6.16 -5.18
CA ILE A 128 -14.37 -5.46 -3.90
C ILE A 128 -13.39 -4.28 -3.79
N VAL A 129 -12.10 -4.50 -4.09
CA VAL A 129 -11.09 -3.43 -4.09
C VAL A 129 -11.46 -2.34 -5.10
N ARG A 130 -11.93 -2.70 -6.29
CA ARG A 130 -12.38 -1.72 -7.30
C ARG A 130 -13.53 -0.87 -6.78
N LYS A 131 -14.57 -1.50 -6.23
CA LYS A 131 -15.73 -0.79 -5.65
C LYS A 131 -15.30 0.16 -4.53
N SER A 132 -14.40 -0.27 -3.66
CA SER A 132 -13.88 0.54 -2.56
C SER A 132 -13.04 1.72 -3.06
N ILE A 133 -12.21 1.53 -4.10
CA ILE A 133 -11.46 2.62 -4.76
C ILE A 133 -12.41 3.68 -5.33
N ASP A 134 -13.47 3.26 -6.03
CA ASP A 134 -14.43 4.18 -6.66
C ASP A 134 -15.15 5.04 -5.61
N LEU A 135 -15.41 4.50 -4.42
CA LEU A 135 -16.01 5.24 -3.29
C LEU A 135 -15.07 6.34 -2.78
N VAL A 136 -13.83 6.01 -2.41
CA VAL A 136 -12.91 7.02 -1.87
C VAL A 136 -12.40 7.99 -2.92
N CYS A 137 -12.40 7.63 -4.21
CA CYS A 137 -12.09 8.54 -5.31
C CYS A 137 -13.11 9.69 -5.48
N GLN A 138 -14.25 9.67 -4.78
CA GLN A 138 -15.17 10.80 -4.71
C GLN A 138 -14.55 12.01 -3.96
N LEU A 139 -13.53 11.77 -3.13
CA LEU A 139 -12.82 12.80 -2.40
C LEU A 139 -11.84 13.56 -3.31
N ARG A 140 -11.79 14.89 -3.13
CA ARG A 140 -10.88 15.76 -3.90
C ARG A 140 -9.43 15.43 -3.56
N GLY A 141 -8.61 15.22 -4.60
CA GLY A 141 -7.20 14.87 -4.44
C GLY A 141 -6.93 13.38 -4.13
N VAL A 142 -7.99 12.56 -4.07
CA VAL A 142 -7.89 11.12 -3.92
C VAL A 142 -8.08 10.46 -5.28
N GLY A 143 -7.01 9.87 -5.80
CA GLY A 143 -7.02 9.02 -7.00
C GLY A 143 -6.62 7.60 -6.64
N PRO A 144 -6.52 6.67 -7.61
CA PRO A 144 -6.29 5.24 -7.34
C PRO A 144 -5.12 4.95 -6.39
N ALA A 145 -3.99 5.63 -6.54
CA ALA A 145 -2.84 5.46 -5.65
C ALA A 145 -3.11 5.94 -4.21
N THR A 146 -3.90 6.98 -4.00
CA THR A 146 -4.28 7.41 -2.64
C THR A 146 -5.35 6.50 -2.07
N SER A 147 -6.28 6.04 -2.90
CA SER A 147 -7.31 5.08 -2.50
C SER A 147 -6.71 3.77 -2.00
N THR A 148 -5.76 3.20 -2.74
CA THR A 148 -5.11 1.95 -2.30
C THR A 148 -4.30 2.14 -1.02
N LEU A 149 -3.70 3.32 -0.78
CA LEU A 149 -3.07 3.63 0.50
C LEU A 149 -4.09 3.65 1.65
N ILE A 150 -5.26 4.25 1.45
CA ILE A 150 -6.35 4.24 2.45
C ILE A 150 -6.78 2.80 2.73
N LEU A 151 -7.06 2.03 1.69
CA LEU A 151 -7.56 0.66 1.81
C LEU A 151 -6.52 -0.32 2.39
N SER A 152 -5.20 -0.02 2.26
CA SER A 152 -4.13 -0.83 2.85
C SER A 152 -4.17 -0.88 4.39
N LEU A 153 -4.93 0.00 5.02
CA LEU A 153 -5.12 0.04 6.46
C LEU A 153 -6.15 -1.01 6.94
N ALA A 154 -7.05 -1.46 6.09
CA ALA A 154 -8.14 -2.37 6.47
C ALA A 154 -7.65 -3.74 6.92
N GLY A 155 -6.73 -4.37 6.17
CA GLY A 155 -6.17 -5.67 6.51
C GLY A 155 -5.54 -5.71 7.91
N PRO A 156 -4.56 -4.83 8.21
CA PRO A 156 -3.99 -4.74 9.55
C PRO A 156 -5.01 -4.43 10.66
N ALA A 157 -6.03 -3.62 10.36
CA ALA A 157 -7.07 -3.28 11.34
C ALA A 157 -7.96 -4.49 11.69
N LEU A 158 -8.28 -5.35 10.72
CA LEU A 158 -9.20 -6.49 10.89
C LEU A 158 -8.49 -7.80 11.28
N ARG A 159 -7.17 -7.90 11.14
CA ARG A 159 -6.41 -9.15 11.24
C ARG A 159 -6.43 -9.83 12.61
N ASN A 160 -6.78 -9.11 13.68
CA ASN A 160 -6.89 -9.68 15.02
C ASN A 160 -8.28 -10.30 15.32
N SER A 161 -9.20 -10.31 14.36
CA SER A 161 -10.42 -11.12 14.45
C SER A 161 -10.06 -12.58 14.19
N PRO A 162 -10.61 -13.55 14.95
CA PRO A 162 -10.37 -14.98 14.73
C PRO A 162 -10.71 -15.46 13.31
N ASP A 163 -11.64 -14.76 12.67
CA ASP A 163 -12.16 -15.09 11.33
C ASP A 163 -11.55 -14.21 10.21
N ALA A 164 -10.56 -13.38 10.55
CA ALA A 164 -10.01 -12.42 9.60
C ALA A 164 -9.23 -13.10 8.47
N SER A 165 -9.90 -13.36 7.39
CA SER A 165 -9.34 -13.87 6.14
C SER A 165 -8.96 -12.75 5.16
N LEU A 166 -9.13 -11.48 5.53
CA LEU A 166 -8.93 -10.35 4.63
C LEU A 166 -7.50 -10.27 4.12
N ARG A 167 -7.38 -10.26 2.81
CA ARG A 167 -6.15 -9.97 2.08
C ARG A 167 -5.93 -8.46 2.04
N ASP A 168 -4.69 -8.02 2.26
CA ASP A 168 -4.37 -6.59 2.18
C ASP A 168 -4.60 -6.03 0.76
N THR A 169 -5.13 -4.82 0.68
CA THR A 169 -5.06 -4.02 -0.55
C THR A 169 -3.67 -3.37 -0.59
N PRO A 170 -2.74 -3.79 -1.47
CA PRO A 170 -1.40 -3.23 -1.50
C PRO A 170 -1.40 -1.82 -2.08
N PHE A 171 -0.57 -0.94 -1.51
CA PHE A 171 -0.44 0.44 -1.97
C PHE A 171 0.13 0.52 -3.41
N PHE A 172 -0.53 1.27 -4.27
CA PHE A 172 -0.10 1.56 -5.63
C PHE A 172 1.00 2.63 -5.65
N SER A 173 2.25 2.22 -5.35
CA SER A 173 3.41 3.10 -5.31
C SER A 173 4.17 3.14 -6.64
N ASP A 174 4.92 4.22 -6.86
CA ASP A 174 5.79 4.38 -8.02
C ASP A 174 6.83 3.27 -8.10
N GLU A 175 7.46 2.99 -6.97
CA GLU A 175 8.58 2.07 -6.84
C GLU A 175 8.16 0.64 -7.15
N VAL A 176 6.99 0.23 -6.66
CA VAL A 176 6.44 -1.09 -6.97
C VAL A 176 6.05 -1.20 -8.43
N PHE A 177 5.44 -0.14 -8.98
CA PHE A 177 5.10 -0.13 -10.40
C PHE A 177 6.34 -0.28 -11.29
N ASP A 178 7.42 0.46 -10.98
CA ASP A 178 8.67 0.42 -11.74
C ASP A 178 9.34 -0.97 -11.69
N ILE A 179 9.32 -1.65 -10.52
CA ILE A 179 9.84 -3.02 -10.40
C ILE A 179 8.99 -4.02 -11.20
N LEU A 180 7.66 -3.93 -11.08
CA LEU A 180 6.77 -4.89 -11.72
C LEU A 180 6.66 -4.70 -13.23
N ASN A 181 6.95 -3.50 -13.74
CA ASN A 181 6.72 -3.13 -15.13
C ASN A 181 7.87 -2.27 -15.69
N PRO A 182 9.11 -2.80 -15.72
CA PRO A 182 10.30 -2.01 -16.06
C PRO A 182 10.25 -1.41 -17.48
N GLU A 183 9.55 -2.07 -18.41
CA GLU A 183 9.43 -1.64 -19.81
C GLU A 183 8.21 -0.74 -20.09
N TYR A 184 7.38 -0.46 -19.08
CA TYR A 184 6.11 0.26 -19.30
C TYR A 184 6.29 1.77 -19.56
N GLY A 185 7.38 2.35 -19.10
CA GLY A 185 7.63 3.78 -19.14
C GLY A 185 6.93 4.53 -17.99
N LYS A 186 6.34 5.70 -18.27
CA LYS A 186 5.83 6.57 -17.20
C LYS A 186 4.44 6.16 -16.70
N ILE A 187 4.33 5.88 -15.41
CA ILE A 187 3.07 5.61 -14.71
C ILE A 187 2.08 6.78 -14.81
N LYS A 188 0.81 6.49 -15.05
CA LYS A 188 -0.32 7.46 -15.13
C LYS A 188 -1.19 7.44 -13.88
N TYR A 189 -1.02 6.46 -13.00
CA TYR A 189 -1.83 6.22 -11.78
C TYR A 189 -3.32 5.98 -12.06
N SER A 190 -3.61 5.36 -13.20
CA SER A 190 -4.97 4.97 -13.56
C SER A 190 -5.42 3.71 -12.83
N THR A 191 -6.72 3.57 -12.62
CA THR A 191 -7.33 2.34 -12.11
C THR A 191 -6.96 1.14 -12.99
N LYS A 192 -6.90 1.35 -14.32
CA LYS A 192 -6.51 0.31 -15.28
C LYS A 192 -5.10 -0.23 -15.00
N GLU A 193 -4.11 0.66 -14.80
CA GLU A 193 -2.74 0.23 -14.47
C GLU A 193 -2.69 -0.59 -13.18
N TYR A 194 -3.42 -0.18 -12.15
CA TYR A 194 -3.46 -0.94 -10.90
C TYR A 194 -4.02 -2.35 -11.09
N PHE A 195 -5.18 -2.48 -11.74
CA PHE A 195 -5.87 -3.77 -11.88
C PHE A 195 -5.35 -4.67 -13.00
N GLU A 196 -4.65 -4.14 -13.98
CA GLU A 196 -4.10 -4.95 -15.07
C GLU A 196 -2.59 -5.23 -14.92
N LEU A 197 -1.83 -4.34 -14.23
CA LEU A 197 -0.38 -4.40 -14.23
C LEU A 197 0.25 -4.57 -12.84
N VAL A 198 -0.47 -4.24 -11.75
CA VAL A 198 0.08 -4.29 -10.39
C VAL A 198 -0.57 -5.37 -9.57
N LEU A 199 -1.88 -5.25 -9.29
CA LEU A 199 -2.58 -6.17 -8.40
C LEU A 199 -2.47 -7.64 -8.83
N PRO A 200 -2.65 -8.03 -10.11
CA PRO A 200 -2.54 -9.43 -10.53
C PRO A 200 -1.16 -10.05 -10.25
N LYS A 201 -0.10 -9.24 -10.33
CA LYS A 201 1.26 -9.70 -10.04
C LYS A 201 1.50 -9.86 -8.54
N LEU A 202 0.94 -8.97 -7.72
CA LEU A 202 1.01 -9.08 -6.27
C LEU A 202 0.16 -10.24 -5.72
N LEU A 203 -0.93 -10.59 -6.39
CA LEU A 203 -1.75 -11.76 -6.06
C LEU A 203 -1.06 -13.11 -6.35
N LEU A 204 0.08 -13.12 -7.04
CA LEU A 204 0.90 -14.33 -7.19
C LEU A 204 1.63 -14.74 -5.91
N PHE A 205 1.78 -13.83 -4.94
CA PHE A 205 2.30 -14.16 -3.62
C PHE A 205 1.24 -14.91 -2.81
N ASN A 206 1.69 -15.91 -2.02
CA ASN A 206 0.77 -16.75 -1.24
C ASN A 206 0.30 -16.07 0.05
N THR A 207 1.05 -15.06 0.50
CA THR A 207 0.68 -14.30 1.70
C THR A 207 -0.56 -13.45 1.49
N ARG A 208 -1.37 -13.32 2.55
CA ARG A 208 -2.47 -12.36 2.60
C ARG A 208 -2.00 -10.95 2.95
N GLU A 209 -0.78 -10.81 3.48
CA GLU A 209 -0.17 -9.54 3.88
C GLU A 209 0.50 -8.84 2.68
N LEU A 210 -0.26 -8.59 1.60
CA LEU A 210 0.25 -8.01 0.36
C LEU A 210 0.86 -6.61 0.57
N GLN A 211 0.46 -5.89 1.62
CA GLN A 211 1.10 -4.62 1.97
C GLN A 211 2.55 -4.81 2.43
N LYS A 212 2.89 -5.95 3.06
CA LYS A 212 4.29 -6.27 3.38
C LYS A 212 5.11 -6.57 2.12
N ILE A 213 4.49 -7.18 1.12
CA ILE A 213 5.15 -7.37 -0.20
C ILE A 213 5.40 -6.03 -0.87
N GLU A 214 4.41 -5.12 -0.87
CA GLU A 214 4.58 -3.75 -1.39
C GLU A 214 5.77 -3.04 -0.70
N GLU A 215 5.83 -3.10 0.62
CA GLU A 215 6.91 -2.51 1.43
C GLU A 215 8.27 -3.16 1.12
N ALA A 216 8.31 -4.48 0.89
CA ALA A 216 9.51 -5.20 0.49
C ALA A 216 10.04 -4.74 -0.87
N LEU A 217 9.16 -4.66 -1.87
CA LEU A 217 9.52 -4.20 -3.22
C LEU A 217 9.96 -2.73 -3.20
N TRP A 218 9.31 -1.89 -2.40
CA TRP A 218 9.78 -0.51 -2.16
C TRP A 218 11.18 -0.47 -1.57
N CYS A 219 11.49 -1.33 -0.58
CA CYS A 219 12.83 -1.43 -0.01
C CYS A 219 13.86 -1.84 -1.06
N LEU A 220 13.55 -2.84 -1.89
CA LEU A 220 14.42 -3.31 -2.97
C LEU A 220 14.73 -2.20 -3.97
N HIS A 221 13.71 -1.47 -4.42
CA HIS A 221 13.89 -0.32 -5.32
C HIS A 221 14.76 0.77 -4.69
N ARG A 222 14.54 1.04 -3.40
CA ARG A 222 15.29 2.08 -2.69
C ARG A 222 16.71 1.65 -2.33
N ALA A 223 16.93 0.39 -2.03
CA ALA A 223 18.23 -0.16 -1.66
C ALA A 223 19.31 0.16 -2.71
N ASN A 224 18.97 0.14 -3.99
CA ASN A 224 19.87 0.52 -5.08
C ASN A 224 20.36 1.97 -4.96
N LYS A 225 19.55 2.85 -4.34
CA LYS A 225 19.88 4.28 -4.16
C LYS A 225 20.70 4.56 -2.88
N ILE A 226 20.64 3.65 -1.91
CA ILE A 226 21.31 3.78 -0.61
C ILE A 226 22.38 2.71 -0.37
N SER A 227 22.83 2.03 -1.42
CA SER A 227 23.70 0.85 -1.37
C SER A 227 24.99 1.01 -0.55
N GLY A 228 25.51 2.24 -0.41
CA GLY A 228 26.67 2.54 0.45
C GLY A 228 26.37 2.56 1.97
N LYS A 229 25.11 2.41 2.39
CA LYS A 229 24.67 2.51 3.79
C LYS A 229 24.04 1.20 4.31
N LEU A 230 24.11 0.12 3.53
CA LEU A 230 23.49 -1.16 3.85
C LEU A 230 24.49 -2.05 4.59
N ASP A 231 24.50 -1.98 5.91
CA ASP A 231 25.28 -2.88 6.75
C ASP A 231 24.67 -4.31 6.68
N GLY A 232 25.47 -5.26 6.20
CA GLY A 232 25.20 -6.70 6.31
C GLY A 232 24.31 -7.35 5.24
N ILE A 233 23.83 -6.60 4.25
CA ILE A 233 23.16 -7.20 3.08
C ILE A 233 24.05 -7.00 1.86
N SER A 234 24.52 -8.09 1.27
CA SER A 234 25.34 -7.99 0.06
C SER A 234 24.50 -7.45 -1.09
N ALA A 235 25.06 -6.48 -1.83
CA ALA A 235 24.46 -5.97 -3.08
C ALA A 235 24.08 -7.15 -4.02
N LYS A 236 24.85 -8.25 -3.96
CA LYS A 236 24.65 -9.48 -4.71
C LYS A 236 23.32 -10.20 -4.34
N LEU A 237 22.95 -10.23 -3.05
CA LEU A 237 21.67 -10.80 -2.61
C LEU A 237 20.49 -9.93 -3.11
N LEU A 238 20.60 -8.60 -3.00
CA LEU A 238 19.56 -7.68 -3.47
C LEU A 238 19.37 -7.79 -4.98
N THR A 239 20.45 -7.86 -5.75
CA THR A 239 20.39 -8.06 -7.21
C THR A 239 19.75 -9.39 -7.56
N SER A 240 20.15 -10.47 -6.90
CA SER A 240 19.60 -11.82 -7.15
C SER A 240 18.10 -11.89 -6.83
N VAL A 241 17.68 -11.33 -5.69
CA VAL A 241 16.24 -11.29 -5.33
C VAL A 241 15.46 -10.43 -6.32
N HIS A 242 15.98 -9.27 -6.70
CA HIS A 242 15.35 -8.37 -7.66
C HIS A 242 15.18 -9.06 -9.03
N GLU A 243 16.24 -9.65 -9.57
CA GLU A 243 16.20 -10.37 -10.87
C GLU A 243 15.19 -11.52 -10.82
N THR A 244 15.22 -12.36 -9.77
CA THR A 244 14.30 -13.48 -9.64
C THR A 244 12.83 -13.04 -9.51
N VAL A 245 12.57 -11.98 -8.75
CA VAL A 245 11.21 -11.41 -8.61
C VAL A 245 10.74 -10.83 -9.94
N VAL A 246 11.58 -10.06 -10.62
CA VAL A 246 11.24 -9.47 -11.92
C VAL A 246 10.97 -10.57 -12.94
N ASP A 247 11.84 -11.59 -13.06
CA ASP A 247 11.65 -12.68 -13.98
C ASP A 247 10.33 -13.43 -13.76
N GLN A 248 10.00 -13.77 -12.51
CA GLN A 248 8.75 -14.47 -12.21
C GLN A 248 7.50 -13.60 -12.42
N LEU A 249 7.58 -12.30 -12.12
CA LEU A 249 6.43 -11.40 -12.23
C LEU A 249 6.24 -10.86 -13.66
N VAL A 250 7.31 -10.72 -14.44
CA VAL A 250 7.24 -10.25 -15.84
C VAL A 250 6.83 -11.39 -16.76
N THR A 251 7.30 -12.61 -16.52
CA THR A 251 6.98 -13.80 -17.33
C THR A 251 5.63 -14.43 -16.98
N ALA A 252 5.00 -14.02 -15.88
CA ALA A 252 3.67 -14.52 -15.50
C ALA A 252 2.65 -14.21 -16.62
N PRO A 253 1.89 -15.21 -17.13
CA PRO A 253 0.89 -14.96 -18.14
C PRO A 253 -0.16 -13.96 -17.60
N PRO A 254 -0.64 -13.01 -18.44
CA PRO A 254 -1.70 -12.11 -18.04
C PRO A 254 -2.90 -12.94 -17.60
N SER A 255 -3.46 -12.63 -16.44
CA SER A 255 -4.65 -13.30 -15.90
C SER A 255 -5.69 -13.40 -17.02
N LYS A 256 -6.24 -14.60 -17.24
CA LYS A 256 -7.18 -14.87 -18.34
C LYS A 256 -8.26 -13.80 -18.36
N ARG A 257 -8.34 -13.04 -19.46
CA ARG A 257 -9.42 -12.08 -19.68
C ARG A 257 -10.73 -12.78 -19.45
N VAL A 258 -11.48 -12.34 -18.45
CA VAL A 258 -12.90 -12.68 -18.31
C VAL A 258 -13.56 -12.13 -19.56
N LYS A 259 -13.92 -13.01 -20.50
CA LYS A 259 -14.77 -12.66 -21.63
C LYS A 259 -16.13 -12.23 -21.03
N LYS A 260 -16.55 -11.02 -21.42
CA LYS A 260 -17.88 -10.51 -21.11
C LYS A 260 -18.95 -11.45 -21.64
#